data_6faa80577e4b3ae2e3795dd753305c01
#
_entry.id   6faa80577e4b3ae2e3795dd753305c01
#
_cell.length_a   1.000
_cell.length_b   1.000
_cell.length_c   1.000
_cell.angle_alpha   90.00
_cell.angle_beta   90.00
_cell.angle_gamma   90.00
#
_symmetry.space_group_name_H-M   'P 1'
#
loop_
_entity.id
_entity.type
_entity.pdbx_description
1 polymer ?
#
loop_
_entity_poly.entity_id
_entity_poly.type
_entity_poly.pdbx_seq_one_letter_code
_entity_poly.pdbx_strand_id
1 'polypeptide(L)'
;MRYYDRQFITRHKVNSDILTAFHQQLREYIVSGHPERNGLPTVAYFADKACLSPNYFGDLISKESGTTAQRHIQDAVIERSKQLLVETRLPVSEIAYQLGFEYPQHFSRLFKQVTKKTPLQFKEDFTRDFSS
;
A
#
# COMPACT_ATOMS: atom_id res chain seq x y z
N MET A 1 -11.52 -36.78 3.53
CA MET A 1 -10.73 -36.51 2.57
C MET A 1 -10.18 -35.15 2.47
N ARG A 2 -10.92 -34.17 2.89
CA ARG A 2 -10.32 -32.86 2.93
C ARG A 2 -9.15 -32.77 3.83
N TYR A 3 -9.14 -33.58 4.85
CA TYR A 3 -8.04 -33.63 5.77
C TYR A 3 -6.75 -34.03 5.09
N TYR A 4 -6.85 -34.98 4.16
CA TYR A 4 -5.67 -35.41 3.41
C TYR A 4 -5.17 -34.33 2.46
N ASP A 5 -6.09 -33.58 1.89
CA ASP A 5 -5.70 -32.50 1.00
C ASP A 5 -4.84 -31.49 1.72
N ARG A 6 -5.15 -31.22 2.99
CA ARG A 6 -4.37 -30.29 3.76
C ARG A 6 -2.94 -30.76 4.00
N GLN A 7 -2.74 -32.05 4.09
CA GLN A 7 -1.41 -32.59 4.33
C GLN A 7 -0.48 -32.35 3.16
N PHE A 8 -1.03 -32.15 1.97
CA PHE A 8 -0.22 -31.94 0.78
C PHE A 8 -0.05 -30.47 0.44
N ILE A 9 -0.71 -29.59 1.16
CA ILE A 9 -0.54 -28.15 0.96
C ILE A 9 0.74 -27.75 1.67
N THR A 10 1.73 -27.28 0.90
CA THR A 10 3.00 -26.88 1.48
C THR A 10 2.87 -25.55 2.20
N ARG A 11 3.77 -25.30 3.13
CA ARG A 11 3.83 -24.02 3.80
C ARG A 11 4.04 -22.89 2.79
N HIS A 12 4.85 -23.15 1.77
CA HIS A 12 5.12 -22.17 0.72
C HIS A 12 3.81 -21.74 0.03
N LYS A 13 2.95 -22.69 -0.29
CA LYS A 13 1.69 -22.37 -0.94
C LYS A 13 0.78 -21.54 -0.04
N VAL A 14 0.68 -21.91 1.23
CA VAL A 14 -0.13 -21.18 2.18
C VAL A 14 0.39 -19.75 2.34
N ASN A 15 1.70 -19.59 2.45
CA ASN A 15 2.32 -18.28 2.59
C ASN A 15 2.13 -17.43 1.33
N SER A 16 2.22 -18.07 0.17
CA SER A 16 1.99 -17.37 -1.10
C SER A 16 0.55 -16.88 -1.22
N ASP A 17 -0.40 -17.69 -0.73
CA ASP A 17 -1.81 -17.30 -0.74
C ASP A 17 -2.06 -16.11 0.18
N ILE A 18 -1.37 -16.08 1.34
CA ILE A 18 -1.48 -14.97 2.27
C ILE A 18 -0.92 -13.69 1.64
N LEU A 19 0.21 -13.79 0.94
CA LEU A 19 0.79 -12.64 0.25
C LEU A 19 -0.17 -12.11 -0.83
N THR A 20 -0.77 -12.99 -1.61
CA THR A 20 -1.73 -12.61 -2.64
C THR A 20 -2.94 -11.91 -2.03
N ALA A 21 -3.47 -12.47 -0.94
CA ALA A 21 -4.59 -11.86 -0.24
C ALA A 21 -4.23 -10.49 0.32
N PHE A 22 -3.02 -10.35 0.85
CA PHE A 22 -2.54 -9.07 1.36
C PHE A 22 -2.52 -8.01 0.26
N HIS A 23 -1.98 -8.35 -0.91
CA HIS A 23 -1.93 -7.40 -2.02
C HIS A 23 -3.33 -6.97 -2.45
N GLN A 24 -4.25 -7.91 -2.52
CA GLN A 24 -5.62 -7.62 -2.91
C GLN A 24 -6.32 -6.74 -1.88
N GLN A 25 -6.20 -7.10 -0.61
CA GLN A 25 -6.82 -6.34 0.48
C GLN A 25 -6.24 -4.93 0.58
N LEU A 26 -4.94 -4.79 0.36
CA LEU A 26 -4.28 -3.49 0.38
C LEU A 26 -4.83 -2.60 -0.73
N ARG A 27 -4.96 -3.14 -1.93
CA ARG A 27 -5.51 -2.39 -3.06
C ARG A 27 -6.94 -1.96 -2.77
N GLU A 28 -7.76 -2.86 -2.27
CA GLU A 28 -9.15 -2.55 -1.94
C GLU A 28 -9.25 -1.48 -0.87
N TYR A 29 -8.42 -1.58 0.15
CA TYR A 29 -8.40 -0.58 1.22
C TYR A 29 -8.14 0.81 0.65
N ILE A 30 -7.14 0.92 -0.20
CA ILE A 30 -6.69 2.21 -0.70
C ILE A 30 -7.70 2.85 -1.65
N VAL A 31 -8.35 2.07 -2.52
CA VAL A 31 -9.26 2.65 -3.51
C VAL A 31 -10.70 2.80 -3.02
N SER A 32 -11.05 2.20 -1.90
CA SER A 32 -12.43 2.18 -1.43
C SER A 32 -12.86 3.40 -0.63
N GLY A 33 -11.94 4.33 -0.34
CA GLY A 33 -12.22 5.46 0.51
C GLY A 33 -11.99 5.19 1.99
N HIS A 34 -11.49 4.01 2.35
CA HIS A 34 -11.15 3.67 3.72
C HIS A 34 -10.11 4.62 4.33
N PRO A 35 -9.05 4.98 3.59
CA PRO A 35 -8.00 5.83 4.19
C PRO A 35 -8.53 7.16 4.68
N GLU A 36 -9.45 7.77 3.94
CA GLU A 36 -9.99 9.06 4.33
C GLU A 36 -10.72 9.00 5.66
N ARG A 37 -11.40 7.89 5.93
CA ARG A 37 -12.17 7.72 7.15
C ARG A 37 -11.37 7.08 8.28
N ASN A 38 -10.49 6.14 7.96
CA ASN A 38 -9.84 5.30 8.96
C ASN A 38 -8.33 5.49 9.04
N GLY A 39 -7.77 6.36 8.22
CA GLY A 39 -6.34 6.62 8.20
C GLY A 39 -5.57 5.67 7.33
N LEU A 40 -4.26 5.81 7.34
CA LEU A 40 -3.38 4.98 6.55
C LEU A 40 -3.52 3.51 6.93
N PRO A 41 -3.41 2.60 5.97
CA PRO A 41 -3.43 1.18 6.30
C PRO A 41 -2.21 0.80 7.14
N THR A 42 -2.39 -0.14 8.04
CA THR A 42 -1.32 -0.58 8.94
C THR A 42 -1.05 -2.06 8.75
N VAL A 43 0.16 -2.48 9.11
CA VAL A 43 0.50 -3.91 9.08
C VAL A 43 -0.42 -4.69 10.00
N ALA A 44 -0.74 -4.12 11.17
CA ALA A 44 -1.61 -4.79 12.15
C ALA A 44 -3.00 -5.06 11.58
N TYR A 45 -3.53 -4.14 10.79
CA TYR A 45 -4.84 -4.32 10.17
C TYR A 45 -4.86 -5.56 9.27
N PHE A 46 -3.84 -5.72 8.42
CA PHE A 46 -3.79 -6.85 7.50
C PHE A 46 -3.42 -8.15 8.20
N ALA A 47 -2.57 -8.06 9.23
CA ALA A 47 -2.25 -9.24 10.04
C ALA A 47 -3.51 -9.78 10.70
N ASP A 48 -4.36 -8.89 11.21
CA ASP A 48 -5.61 -9.29 11.84
C ASP A 48 -6.52 -10.00 10.85
N LYS A 49 -6.59 -9.51 9.63
CA LYS A 49 -7.39 -10.14 8.58
C LYS A 49 -6.88 -11.54 8.24
N ALA A 50 -5.59 -11.75 8.37
CA ALA A 50 -4.97 -13.06 8.14
C ALA A 50 -5.02 -13.95 9.38
N CYS A 51 -5.56 -13.44 10.49
CA CYS A 51 -5.60 -14.13 11.78
C CYS A 51 -4.21 -14.48 12.30
N LEU A 52 -3.26 -13.58 12.08
CA LEU A 52 -1.87 -13.73 12.49
C LEU A 52 -1.45 -12.54 13.33
N SER A 53 -0.42 -12.74 14.16
CA SER A 53 0.17 -11.62 14.87
C SER A 53 0.90 -10.71 13.87
N PRO A 54 1.05 -9.41 14.16
CA PRO A 54 1.79 -8.52 13.26
C PRO A 54 3.21 -8.98 13.00
N ASN A 55 3.91 -9.48 14.01
CA ASN A 55 5.28 -9.94 13.84
C ASN A 55 5.37 -11.15 12.91
N TYR A 56 4.50 -12.13 13.12
CA TYR A 56 4.50 -13.31 12.28
C TYR A 56 4.10 -12.98 10.85
N PHE A 57 3.07 -12.16 10.71
CA PHE A 57 2.62 -11.70 9.40
C PHE A 57 3.74 -10.97 8.66
N GLY A 58 4.41 -10.04 9.35
CA GLY A 58 5.51 -9.27 8.77
C GLY A 58 6.64 -10.16 8.30
N ASP A 59 7.03 -11.14 9.11
CA ASP A 59 8.06 -12.10 8.74
C ASP A 59 7.68 -12.88 7.50
N LEU A 60 6.43 -13.33 7.45
CA LEU A 60 5.92 -14.12 6.33
C LEU A 60 5.97 -13.29 5.04
N ILE A 61 5.47 -12.07 5.09
CA ILE A 61 5.47 -11.19 3.92
C ILE A 61 6.89 -10.93 3.44
N SER A 62 7.81 -10.64 4.37
CA SER A 62 9.20 -10.37 4.01
C SER A 62 9.86 -11.56 3.34
N LYS A 63 9.63 -12.75 3.88
CA LYS A 63 10.24 -13.96 3.33
C LYS A 63 9.67 -14.32 1.97
N GLU A 64 8.36 -14.14 1.80
CA GLU A 64 7.72 -14.50 0.54
C GLU A 64 7.97 -13.49 -0.57
N SER A 65 8.07 -12.21 -0.24
CA SER A 65 8.16 -11.15 -1.25
C SER A 65 9.53 -10.49 -1.35
N GLY A 66 10.37 -10.68 -0.35
CA GLY A 66 11.67 -10.00 -0.30
C GLY A 66 11.60 -8.55 0.17
N THR A 67 10.41 -8.08 0.53
CA THR A 67 10.20 -6.69 0.96
C THR A 67 9.27 -6.69 2.16
N THR A 68 9.46 -5.74 3.08
CA THR A 68 8.64 -5.69 4.29
C THR A 68 7.20 -5.33 3.97
N ALA A 69 6.29 -5.76 4.85
CA ALA A 69 4.88 -5.42 4.69
C ALA A 69 4.68 -3.90 4.71
N GLN A 70 5.41 -3.19 5.56
CA GLN A 70 5.34 -1.74 5.63
C GLN A 70 5.73 -1.10 4.29
N ARG A 71 6.76 -1.63 3.63
CA ARG A 71 7.19 -1.10 2.33
C ARG A 71 6.12 -1.33 1.27
N HIS A 72 5.47 -2.49 1.28
CA HIS A 72 4.36 -2.75 0.36
C HIS A 72 3.26 -1.72 0.54
N ILE A 73 2.94 -1.40 1.80
CA ILE A 73 1.90 -0.43 2.11
C ILE A 73 2.30 0.96 1.59
N GLN A 74 3.53 1.36 1.88
CA GLN A 74 4.03 2.66 1.43
C GLN A 74 4.01 2.78 -0.09
N ASP A 75 4.47 1.74 -0.78
CA ASP A 75 4.50 1.75 -2.24
C ASP A 75 3.09 1.86 -2.82
N ALA A 76 2.13 1.15 -2.23
CA ALA A 76 0.75 1.19 -2.71
C ALA A 76 0.12 2.57 -2.50
N VAL A 77 0.37 3.18 -1.35
CA VAL A 77 -0.13 4.52 -1.06
C VAL A 77 0.46 5.53 -2.04
N ILE A 78 1.76 5.43 -2.31
CA ILE A 78 2.41 6.35 -3.23
C ILE A 78 1.92 6.13 -4.66
N GLU A 79 1.71 4.89 -5.09
CA GLU A 79 1.16 4.63 -6.42
C GLU A 79 -0.22 5.26 -6.57
N ARG A 80 -1.06 5.14 -5.55
CA ARG A 80 -2.38 5.78 -5.58
C ARG A 80 -2.26 7.30 -5.64
N SER A 81 -1.30 7.86 -4.90
CA SER A 81 -1.09 9.31 -4.91
C SER A 81 -0.68 9.80 -6.29
N LYS A 82 0.13 9.03 -7.02
CA LYS A 82 0.50 9.41 -8.38
C LYS A 82 -0.72 9.51 -9.29
N GLN A 83 -1.63 8.56 -9.16
CA GLN A 83 -2.87 8.60 -9.93
C GLN A 83 -3.67 9.87 -9.62
N LEU A 84 -3.83 10.18 -8.34
CA LEU A 84 -4.59 11.36 -7.93
C LEU A 84 -3.92 12.65 -8.39
N LEU A 85 -2.59 12.69 -8.36
CA LEU A 85 -1.84 13.87 -8.78
C LEU A 85 -2.03 14.17 -10.27
N VAL A 86 -2.14 13.15 -11.10
CA VAL A 86 -2.25 13.36 -12.54
C VAL A 86 -3.69 13.36 -13.06
N GLU A 87 -4.60 12.69 -12.35
CA GLU A 87 -5.98 12.55 -12.80
C GLU A 87 -6.93 13.61 -12.22
N THR A 88 -6.51 14.30 -11.16
CA THR A 88 -7.37 15.29 -10.51
C THR A 88 -6.66 16.63 -10.43
N ARG A 89 -7.43 17.66 -10.08
CA ARG A 89 -6.88 18.98 -9.83
C ARG A 89 -6.85 19.31 -8.34
N LEU A 90 -6.95 18.29 -7.51
CA LEU A 90 -6.92 18.47 -6.07
C LEU A 90 -5.56 19.00 -5.62
N PRO A 91 -5.54 19.89 -4.63
CA PRO A 91 -4.27 20.31 -4.03
C PRO A 91 -3.57 19.14 -3.37
N VAL A 92 -2.26 19.23 -3.26
CA VAL A 92 -1.45 18.18 -2.64
C VAL A 92 -1.96 17.87 -1.23
N SER A 93 -2.34 18.89 -0.46
CA SER A 93 -2.84 18.67 0.90
C SER A 93 -4.12 17.85 0.91
N GLU A 94 -5.01 18.09 -0.04
CA GLU A 94 -6.26 17.34 -0.12
C GLU A 94 -6.01 15.88 -0.48
N ILE A 95 -5.07 15.66 -1.40
CA ILE A 95 -4.66 14.30 -1.76
C ILE A 95 -4.11 13.58 -0.53
N ALA A 96 -3.28 14.26 0.26
CA ALA A 96 -2.72 13.67 1.47
C ALA A 96 -3.82 13.24 2.43
N TYR A 97 -4.84 14.07 2.63
CA TYR A 97 -5.95 13.72 3.52
C TYR A 97 -6.76 12.55 2.99
N GLN A 98 -6.99 12.49 1.69
CA GLN A 98 -7.71 11.37 1.09
C GLN A 98 -6.95 10.06 1.25
N LEU A 99 -5.63 10.12 1.31
CA LEU A 99 -4.80 8.95 1.48
C LEU A 99 -4.66 8.52 2.93
N GLY A 100 -5.20 9.30 3.86
CA GLY A 100 -5.18 8.96 5.28
C GLY A 100 -4.07 9.61 6.08
N PHE A 101 -3.32 10.52 5.49
CA PHE A 101 -2.30 11.26 6.23
C PHE A 101 -2.97 12.32 7.11
N GLU A 102 -2.53 12.39 8.34
CA GLU A 102 -3.00 13.43 9.26
C GLU A 102 -2.39 14.78 8.92
N TYR A 103 -1.14 14.76 8.46
CA TYR A 103 -0.42 15.97 8.11
C TYR A 103 0.14 15.89 6.70
N PRO A 104 -0.16 16.87 5.82
CA PRO A 104 0.32 16.82 4.44
C PRO A 104 1.84 16.73 4.29
N GLN A 105 2.60 17.30 5.23
CA GLN A 105 4.05 17.25 5.14
C GLN A 105 4.58 15.83 5.29
N HIS A 106 3.87 14.97 6.02
CA HIS A 106 4.26 13.56 6.14
C HIS A 106 4.10 12.85 4.80
N PHE A 107 3.05 13.17 4.07
CA PHE A 107 2.84 12.63 2.74
C PHE A 107 3.96 13.08 1.80
N SER A 108 4.26 14.38 1.78
CA SER A 108 5.29 14.92 0.89
C SER A 108 6.65 14.31 1.17
N ARG A 109 6.96 14.08 2.45
CA ARG A 109 8.22 13.46 2.84
C ARG A 109 8.30 12.02 2.35
N LEU A 110 7.23 11.26 2.55
CA LEU A 110 7.20 9.87 2.10
C LEU A 110 7.28 9.79 0.58
N PHE A 111 6.52 10.64 -0.10
CA PHE A 111 6.52 10.67 -1.56
C PHE A 111 7.93 10.92 -2.09
N LYS A 112 8.62 11.90 -1.54
CA LYS A 112 9.98 12.21 -1.96
C LYS A 112 10.94 11.08 -1.63
N GLN A 113 10.75 10.43 -0.50
CA GLN A 113 11.59 9.30 -0.10
C GLN A 113 11.46 8.14 -1.08
N VAL A 114 10.25 7.86 -1.55
CA VAL A 114 9.98 6.75 -2.45
C VAL A 114 10.31 7.10 -3.91
N THR A 115 9.92 8.28 -4.37
CA THR A 115 10.02 8.66 -5.78
C THR A 115 11.22 9.54 -6.12
N LYS A 116 11.89 10.10 -5.11
CA LYS A 116 13.00 11.05 -5.23
C LYS A 116 12.55 12.42 -5.71
N LYS A 117 11.25 12.66 -5.81
CA LYS A 117 10.67 13.95 -6.19
C LYS A 117 9.58 14.34 -5.20
N THR A 118 9.32 15.65 -5.08
CA THR A 118 8.18 16.09 -4.30
C THR A 118 6.91 15.82 -5.13
N PRO A 119 5.73 15.75 -4.48
CA PRO A 119 4.48 15.58 -5.23
C PRO A 119 4.29 16.67 -6.28
N LEU A 120 4.64 17.91 -5.97
CA LEU A 120 4.50 19.00 -6.91
C LEU A 120 5.43 18.85 -8.11
N GLN A 121 6.68 18.47 -7.87
CA GLN A 121 7.62 18.20 -8.93
C GLN A 121 7.15 17.08 -9.85
N PHE A 122 6.60 16.03 -9.26
CA PHE A 122 6.08 14.91 -10.03
C PHE A 122 4.95 15.39 -10.96
N LYS A 123 4.04 16.18 -10.41
CA LYS A 123 2.90 16.69 -11.17
C LYS A 123 3.37 17.61 -12.31
N GLU A 124 4.34 18.47 -12.03
CA GLU A 124 4.88 19.36 -13.04
C GLU A 124 5.59 18.60 -14.16
N ASP A 125 6.38 17.60 -13.80
CA ASP A 125 7.09 16.79 -14.78
C ASP A 125 6.11 16.04 -15.67
N PHE A 126 5.04 15.50 -15.10
CA PHE A 126 4.02 14.79 -15.86
C PHE A 126 3.34 15.74 -16.84
N THR A 127 2.96 16.93 -16.38
CA THR A 127 2.31 17.94 -17.22
C THR A 127 3.21 18.38 -18.35
N ARG A 128 4.49 18.57 -18.05
CA ARG A 128 5.45 18.99 -19.06
C ARG A 128 5.59 17.97 -20.18
N ASP A 129 5.65 16.68 -19.81
CA ASP A 129 5.78 15.62 -20.79
C ASP A 129 4.59 15.59 -21.74
N PHE A 130 3.41 15.91 -21.25
CA PHE A 130 2.23 15.92 -22.08
C PHE A 130 2.07 17.22 -22.89
N SER A 131 2.73 18.30 -22.45
CA SER A 131 2.63 19.58 -23.13
C SER A 131 3.57 19.71 -24.32
N SER A 132 4.56 18.87 -24.38
CA SER A 132 5.51 18.91 -25.50
C SER A 132 5.06 18.02 -26.68
#